data_f42ebe1a37d0e7c0869f58ef3c8f22a5
#
_entry.id   f42ebe1a37d0e7c0869f58ef3c8f22a5
#
_cell.length_a   1.000
_cell.length_b   1.000
_cell.length_c   1.000
_cell.angle_alpha   90.00
_cell.angle_beta   90.00
_cell.angle_gamma   90.00
#
_symmetry.space_group_name_H-M   'P 1'
#
loop_
_entity.id
_entity.type
_entity.pdbx_description
1 polymer ?
#
loop_
_entity_poly.entity_id
_entity_poly.type
_entity_poly.pdbx_seq_one_letter_code
_entity_poly.pdbx_strand_id
1 'polypeptide(L)'
;MAFTAQDVKELREITGCGMMDCKKALTETNGDKEKAIDFLREKGLATAAKKSGRIASEGLVKAYLTDDKKIGVLVEVNSETDFVAKNDEFQTFVTNVAKIVANENPADVEALKALPYADGVSVGDTLTALIAKIGENMNLRRFARIAGNVCSYTHGEGRIGVLVEAEGSLDDADAYEAARDAAMQIAAINPLYLSKDTVPAEDVEKEKAIIIAQIKEDPKNANKPENILEKMVGGKINKFFEQNCLLQQEFVKNGDFKVEAYLASKGVKLVNYVRFEKGEGLEKKQEDFAAEVASMIK
;
A
#
# COMPACT_ATOMS: atom_id res chain seq x y z
N MET A 1 -6.84 -39.99 -28.44
CA MET A 1 -6.73 -38.59 -27.95
C MET A 1 -5.38 -38.08 -28.46
N ALA A 2 -5.30 -36.88 -28.92
CA ALA A 2 -4.08 -36.30 -29.51
C ALA A 2 -3.00 -35.95 -28.47
N PHE A 3 -3.25 -36.14 -27.17
CA PHE A 3 -2.34 -35.84 -26.05
C PHE A 3 -2.50 -36.85 -24.91
N THR A 4 -1.49 -36.93 -24.04
CA THR A 4 -1.39 -37.85 -22.91
C THR A 4 -1.61 -37.14 -21.57
N ALA A 5 -1.74 -37.89 -20.47
CA ALA A 5 -1.76 -37.32 -19.11
C ALA A 5 -0.44 -36.61 -18.77
N GLN A 6 0.67 -37.01 -19.36
CA GLN A 6 1.97 -36.39 -19.21
C GLN A 6 1.98 -34.99 -19.85
N ASP A 7 1.38 -34.84 -21.04
CA ASP A 7 1.27 -33.51 -21.69
C ASP A 7 0.43 -32.53 -20.87
N VAL A 8 -0.62 -33.01 -20.20
CA VAL A 8 -1.42 -32.18 -19.27
C VAL A 8 -0.59 -31.73 -18.07
N LYS A 9 0.25 -32.65 -17.53
CA LYS A 9 1.13 -32.32 -16.41
C LYS A 9 2.19 -31.29 -16.80
N GLU A 10 2.83 -31.48 -17.95
CA GLU A 10 3.83 -30.55 -18.49
C GLU A 10 3.21 -29.15 -18.75
N LEU A 11 2.04 -29.10 -19.38
CA LEU A 11 1.34 -27.82 -19.61
C LEU A 11 0.98 -27.12 -18.29
N ARG A 12 0.59 -27.91 -17.27
CA ARG A 12 0.35 -27.38 -15.93
C ARG A 12 1.63 -26.83 -15.27
N GLU A 13 2.75 -27.51 -15.41
CA GLU A 13 4.05 -27.07 -14.88
C GLU A 13 4.50 -25.76 -15.53
N ILE A 14 4.26 -25.61 -16.84
CA ILE A 14 4.60 -24.39 -17.60
C ILE A 14 3.67 -23.23 -17.25
N THR A 15 2.35 -23.47 -17.19
CA THR A 15 1.34 -22.40 -17.10
C THR A 15 0.85 -22.11 -15.69
N GLY A 16 1.08 -23.03 -14.74
CA GLY A 16 0.53 -22.97 -13.40
C GLY A 16 -1.00 -23.12 -13.31
N CYS A 17 -1.69 -23.31 -14.42
CA CYS A 17 -3.14 -23.44 -14.50
C CYS A 17 -3.66 -24.74 -13.87
N GLY A 18 -4.97 -24.79 -13.57
CA GLY A 18 -5.61 -25.99 -13.06
C GLY A 18 -5.53 -27.18 -14.04
N MET A 19 -5.38 -28.42 -13.52
CA MET A 19 -5.25 -29.64 -14.34
C MET A 19 -6.40 -29.81 -15.35
N MET A 20 -7.64 -29.47 -14.94
CA MET A 20 -8.81 -29.56 -15.81
C MET A 20 -8.81 -28.51 -16.91
N ASP A 21 -8.28 -27.32 -16.61
CA ASP A 21 -8.13 -26.24 -17.58
C ASP A 21 -7.06 -26.61 -18.63
N CYS A 22 -5.93 -27.12 -18.19
CA CYS A 22 -4.89 -27.62 -19.09
C CYS A 22 -5.39 -28.79 -20.00
N LYS A 23 -6.15 -29.72 -19.42
CA LYS A 23 -6.78 -30.81 -20.22
C LYS A 23 -7.76 -30.25 -21.24
N LYS A 24 -8.59 -29.27 -20.85
CA LYS A 24 -9.52 -28.62 -21.77
C LYS A 24 -8.80 -27.87 -22.88
N ALA A 25 -7.75 -27.11 -22.54
CA ALA A 25 -6.95 -26.38 -23.53
C ALA A 25 -6.35 -27.33 -24.57
N LEU A 26 -5.71 -28.43 -24.12
CA LEU A 26 -5.16 -29.44 -25.04
C LEU A 26 -6.24 -30.13 -25.89
N THR A 27 -7.45 -30.28 -25.36
CA THR A 27 -8.58 -30.84 -26.14
C THR A 27 -8.98 -29.89 -27.25
N GLU A 28 -9.18 -28.58 -26.95
CA GLU A 28 -9.58 -27.57 -27.91
C GLU A 28 -8.51 -27.29 -28.97
N THR A 29 -7.24 -27.51 -28.64
CA THR A 29 -6.09 -27.29 -29.53
C THR A 29 -5.56 -28.58 -30.18
N ASN A 30 -6.27 -29.70 -30.05
CA ASN A 30 -5.88 -31.00 -30.58
C ASN A 30 -4.47 -31.46 -30.16
N GLY A 31 -4.04 -31.13 -28.93
CA GLY A 31 -2.75 -31.48 -28.36
C GLY A 31 -1.60 -30.54 -28.69
N ASP A 32 -1.86 -29.44 -29.41
CA ASP A 32 -0.88 -28.40 -29.70
C ASP A 32 -0.62 -27.59 -28.43
N LYS A 33 0.59 -27.72 -27.85
CA LYS A 33 0.95 -27.12 -26.57
C LYS A 33 1.06 -25.59 -26.66
N GLU A 34 1.59 -25.05 -27.75
CA GLU A 34 1.73 -23.61 -27.94
C GLU A 34 0.35 -22.93 -28.01
N LYS A 35 -0.54 -23.48 -28.84
CA LYS A 35 -1.93 -23.01 -28.91
C LYS A 35 -2.69 -23.21 -27.61
N ALA A 36 -2.38 -24.26 -26.85
CA ALA A 36 -2.99 -24.50 -25.54
C ALA A 36 -2.58 -23.41 -24.50
N ILE A 37 -1.32 -22.95 -24.56
CA ILE A 37 -0.84 -21.82 -23.73
C ILE A 37 -1.62 -20.55 -24.09
N ASP A 38 -1.74 -20.23 -25.38
CA ASP A 38 -2.49 -19.05 -25.85
C ASP A 38 -3.96 -19.14 -25.43
N PHE A 39 -4.60 -20.30 -25.61
CA PHE A 39 -5.97 -20.55 -25.18
C PHE A 39 -6.15 -20.33 -23.66
N LEU A 40 -5.20 -20.81 -22.85
CA LEU A 40 -5.25 -20.60 -21.39
C LEU A 40 -5.05 -19.13 -21.02
N ARG A 41 -4.22 -18.41 -21.76
CA ARG A 41 -4.02 -16.96 -21.57
C ARG A 41 -5.28 -16.19 -21.90
N GLU A 42 -5.92 -16.45 -23.04
CA GLU A 42 -7.20 -15.81 -23.42
C GLU A 42 -8.31 -16.11 -22.40
N LYS A 43 -8.39 -17.36 -21.95
CA LYS A 43 -9.33 -17.78 -20.90
C LYS A 43 -9.04 -17.07 -19.57
N GLY A 44 -7.78 -16.87 -19.22
CA GLY A 44 -7.33 -16.14 -18.04
C GLY A 44 -7.79 -14.69 -18.11
N LEU A 45 -7.59 -14.02 -19.24
CA LEU A 45 -8.07 -12.64 -19.50
C LEU A 45 -9.59 -12.54 -19.33
N ALA A 46 -10.37 -13.46 -19.91
CA ALA A 46 -11.82 -13.48 -19.77
C ALA A 46 -12.26 -13.72 -18.31
N THR A 47 -11.53 -14.53 -17.56
CA THR A 47 -11.80 -14.80 -16.15
C THR A 47 -11.51 -13.56 -15.29
N ALA A 48 -10.37 -12.92 -15.51
CA ALA A 48 -10.00 -11.68 -14.81
C ALA A 48 -11.00 -10.56 -15.10
N ALA A 49 -11.40 -10.38 -16.36
CA ALA A 49 -12.40 -9.39 -16.76
C ALA A 49 -13.76 -9.60 -16.06
N LYS A 50 -14.22 -10.85 -15.92
CA LYS A 50 -15.46 -11.16 -15.19
C LYS A 50 -15.38 -10.84 -13.70
N LYS A 51 -14.18 -10.83 -13.12
CA LYS A 51 -13.95 -10.60 -11.69
C LYS A 51 -13.62 -9.15 -11.37
N SER A 52 -13.21 -8.34 -12.35
CA SER A 52 -12.72 -6.98 -12.16
C SER A 52 -13.71 -6.04 -11.44
N GLY A 53 -15.01 -6.30 -11.52
CA GLY A 53 -16.03 -5.54 -10.80
C GLY A 53 -16.28 -5.96 -9.35
N ARG A 54 -15.56 -6.98 -8.83
CA ARG A 54 -15.73 -7.42 -7.45
C ARG A 54 -14.89 -6.55 -6.51
N ILE A 55 -15.44 -6.28 -5.33
CA ILE A 55 -14.74 -5.50 -4.30
C ILE A 55 -13.50 -6.29 -3.85
N ALA A 56 -12.34 -5.65 -3.98
CA ALA A 56 -11.04 -6.16 -3.55
C ALA A 56 -10.40 -5.11 -2.63
N SER A 57 -10.72 -5.14 -1.35
CA SER A 57 -10.21 -4.21 -0.32
C SER A 57 -9.24 -4.86 0.67
N GLU A 58 -9.08 -6.19 0.56
CA GLU A 58 -8.06 -6.95 1.26
C GLU A 58 -6.73 -6.98 0.48
N GLY A 59 -5.83 -7.91 0.76
CA GLY A 59 -4.50 -7.98 0.14
C GLY A 59 -3.40 -7.50 1.08
N LEU A 60 -2.34 -6.89 0.57
CA LEU A 60 -1.23 -6.40 1.40
C LEU A 60 -0.51 -5.18 0.81
N VAL A 61 0.14 -4.44 1.70
CA VAL A 61 1.16 -3.44 1.38
C VAL A 61 2.53 -4.06 1.64
N LYS A 62 3.37 -4.13 0.61
CA LYS A 62 4.74 -4.62 0.69
C LYS A 62 5.72 -3.46 0.70
N ALA A 63 6.55 -3.41 1.73
CA ALA A 63 7.74 -2.56 1.74
C ALA A 63 8.94 -3.38 1.23
N TYR A 64 9.76 -2.75 0.40
CA TYR A 64 11.03 -3.28 -0.08
C TYR A 64 12.11 -2.20 0.01
N LEU A 65 13.29 -2.58 0.51
CA LEU A 65 14.48 -1.74 0.50
C LEU A 65 15.57 -2.45 -0.29
N THR A 66 16.34 -1.71 -1.06
CA THR A 66 17.62 -2.21 -1.61
C THR A 66 18.62 -2.46 -0.49
N ASP A 67 19.60 -3.33 -0.73
CA ASP A 67 20.59 -3.73 0.29
C ASP A 67 21.41 -2.53 0.82
N ASP A 68 21.64 -1.54 -0.05
CA ASP A 68 22.32 -0.28 0.29
C ASP A 68 21.39 0.76 0.96
N LYS A 69 20.10 0.44 1.14
CA LYS A 69 19.05 1.31 1.70
C LYS A 69 18.89 2.65 0.98
N LYS A 70 19.27 2.71 -0.31
CA LYS A 70 19.18 3.93 -1.12
C LYS A 70 17.88 4.01 -1.92
N ILE A 71 17.16 2.90 -2.05
CA ILE A 71 15.86 2.87 -2.71
C ILE A 71 14.88 2.14 -1.81
N GLY A 72 13.78 2.81 -1.49
CA GLY A 72 12.64 2.25 -0.79
C GLY A 72 11.40 2.24 -1.68
N VAL A 73 10.65 1.15 -1.61
CA VAL A 73 9.41 0.96 -2.38
C VAL A 73 8.29 0.50 -1.46
N LEU A 74 7.11 1.07 -1.64
CA LEU A 74 5.85 0.49 -1.18
C LEU A 74 5.03 0.08 -2.39
N VAL A 75 4.45 -1.10 -2.34
CA VAL A 75 3.47 -1.58 -3.33
C VAL A 75 2.23 -2.05 -2.60
N GLU A 76 1.05 -1.61 -3.02
CA GLU A 76 -0.24 -2.12 -2.57
C GLU A 76 -0.86 -2.97 -3.67
N VAL A 77 -1.11 -4.25 -3.35
CA VAL A 77 -1.88 -5.17 -4.18
C VAL A 77 -3.07 -5.65 -3.38
N ASN A 78 -4.28 -5.39 -3.90
CA ASN A 78 -5.51 -5.76 -3.24
C ASN A 78 -6.03 -7.12 -3.74
N SER A 79 -6.81 -7.81 -2.90
CA SER A 79 -7.53 -9.06 -3.17
C SER A 79 -8.93 -9.01 -2.54
N GLU A 80 -9.79 -9.99 -2.87
CA GLU A 80 -11.14 -10.07 -2.28
C GLU A 80 -11.10 -10.50 -0.81
N THR A 81 -10.15 -11.39 -0.43
CA THR A 81 -10.03 -11.94 0.93
C THR A 81 -8.63 -11.80 1.50
N ASP A 82 -8.52 -11.86 2.82
CA ASP A 82 -7.25 -11.87 3.55
C ASP A 82 -6.51 -13.23 3.43
N PHE A 83 -7.19 -14.31 3.04
CA PHE A 83 -6.57 -15.60 2.75
C PHE A 83 -5.58 -15.51 1.60
N VAL A 84 -5.92 -14.75 0.54
CA VAL A 84 -5.02 -14.51 -0.59
C VAL A 84 -3.79 -13.75 -0.15
N ALA A 85 -3.91 -12.79 0.77
CA ALA A 85 -2.76 -12.06 1.31
C ALA A 85 -1.71 -12.97 1.98
N LYS A 86 -2.12 -14.14 2.48
CA LYS A 86 -1.27 -15.16 3.12
C LYS A 86 -0.76 -16.21 2.12
N ASN A 87 -1.23 -16.19 0.88
CA ASN A 87 -0.82 -17.14 -0.16
C ASN A 87 0.61 -16.85 -0.63
N ASP A 88 1.48 -17.86 -0.65
CA ASP A 88 2.90 -17.72 -0.99
C ASP A 88 3.12 -17.17 -2.40
N GLU A 89 2.30 -17.58 -3.38
CA GLU A 89 2.44 -17.11 -4.76
C GLU A 89 2.06 -15.64 -4.88
N PHE A 90 1.00 -15.21 -4.18
CA PHE A 90 0.61 -13.82 -4.11
C PHE A 90 1.70 -12.97 -3.44
N GLN A 91 2.24 -13.41 -2.31
CA GLN A 91 3.33 -12.70 -1.62
C GLN A 91 4.60 -12.62 -2.48
N THR A 92 4.92 -13.70 -3.19
CA THR A 92 6.05 -13.75 -4.14
C THR A 92 5.83 -12.75 -5.28
N PHE A 93 4.64 -12.73 -5.86
CA PHE A 93 4.26 -11.77 -6.90
C PHE A 93 4.46 -10.34 -6.41
N VAL A 94 3.88 -9.97 -5.27
CA VAL A 94 3.97 -8.60 -4.75
C VAL A 94 5.41 -8.22 -4.42
N THR A 95 6.20 -9.16 -3.89
CA THR A 95 7.63 -8.94 -3.60
C THR A 95 8.44 -8.67 -4.86
N ASN A 96 8.20 -9.43 -5.92
CA ASN A 96 8.90 -9.25 -7.20
C ASN A 96 8.46 -7.94 -7.89
N VAL A 97 7.17 -7.59 -7.83
CA VAL A 97 6.68 -6.30 -8.31
C VAL A 97 7.38 -5.15 -7.58
N ALA A 98 7.56 -5.22 -6.26
CA ALA A 98 8.29 -4.20 -5.51
C ALA A 98 9.76 -4.08 -5.95
N LYS A 99 10.44 -5.18 -6.28
CA LYS A 99 11.80 -5.19 -6.85
C LYS A 99 11.84 -4.57 -8.24
N ILE A 100 10.85 -4.86 -9.09
CA ILE A 100 10.73 -4.26 -10.43
C ILE A 100 10.57 -2.75 -10.30
N VAL A 101 9.69 -2.26 -9.41
CA VAL A 101 9.54 -0.81 -9.14
C VAL A 101 10.86 -0.20 -8.67
N ALA A 102 11.61 -0.87 -7.81
CA ALA A 102 12.89 -0.36 -7.32
C ALA A 102 13.90 -0.17 -8.46
N ASN A 103 13.99 -1.14 -9.39
CA ASN A 103 14.98 -1.19 -10.44
C ASN A 103 14.59 -0.31 -11.65
N GLU A 104 13.34 -0.39 -12.09
CA GLU A 104 12.88 0.18 -13.35
C GLU A 104 12.26 1.58 -13.22
N ASN A 105 11.87 1.98 -11.98
CA ASN A 105 11.26 3.28 -11.68
C ASN A 105 10.13 3.65 -12.65
N PRO A 106 9.08 2.84 -12.81
CA PRO A 106 7.97 3.12 -13.71
C PRO A 106 7.25 4.41 -13.32
N ALA A 107 6.69 5.11 -14.31
CA ALA A 107 6.01 6.38 -14.10
C ALA A 107 4.66 6.21 -13.36
N ASP A 108 3.96 5.12 -13.64
CA ASP A 108 2.63 4.81 -13.09
C ASP A 108 2.34 3.30 -13.10
N VAL A 109 1.17 2.91 -12.62
CA VAL A 109 0.75 1.50 -12.54
C VAL A 109 0.61 0.86 -13.92
N GLU A 110 0.19 1.60 -14.94
CA GLU A 110 0.04 1.04 -16.29
C GLU A 110 1.41 0.79 -16.93
N ALA A 111 2.36 1.71 -16.76
CA ALA A 111 3.75 1.49 -17.14
C ALA A 111 4.35 0.28 -16.40
N LEU A 112 4.09 0.15 -15.09
CA LEU A 112 4.54 -0.99 -14.29
C LEU A 112 3.96 -2.33 -14.82
N LYS A 113 2.68 -2.38 -15.16
CA LYS A 113 2.03 -3.58 -15.71
C LYS A 113 2.65 -4.04 -17.04
N ALA A 114 3.18 -3.10 -17.82
CA ALA A 114 3.81 -3.40 -19.11
C ALA A 114 5.24 -3.94 -18.98
N LEU A 115 5.90 -3.77 -17.80
CA LEU A 115 7.28 -4.23 -17.60
C LEU A 115 7.38 -5.75 -17.54
N PRO A 116 8.53 -6.33 -17.96
CA PRO A 116 8.80 -7.74 -17.83
C PRO A 116 8.80 -8.18 -16.34
N TYR A 117 8.10 -9.29 -16.06
CA TYR A 117 8.12 -9.92 -14.74
C TYR A 117 9.10 -11.11 -14.71
N ALA A 118 8.92 -12.07 -15.60
CA ALA A 118 9.81 -13.23 -15.80
C ALA A 118 9.57 -13.83 -17.19
N ASP A 119 10.59 -14.40 -17.81
CA ASP A 119 10.53 -15.17 -19.06
C ASP A 119 9.76 -14.48 -20.21
N GLY A 120 9.87 -13.16 -20.29
CA GLY A 120 9.19 -12.36 -21.31
C GLY A 120 7.70 -12.09 -21.03
N VAL A 121 7.16 -12.57 -19.92
CA VAL A 121 5.78 -12.30 -19.48
C VAL A 121 5.73 -10.99 -18.71
N SER A 122 4.74 -10.15 -18.98
CA SER A 122 4.58 -8.86 -18.28
C SER A 122 4.05 -9.02 -16.85
N VAL A 123 4.22 -7.98 -16.02
CA VAL A 123 3.62 -7.89 -14.69
C VAL A 123 2.08 -8.03 -14.78
N GLY A 124 1.46 -7.37 -15.76
CA GLY A 124 0.01 -7.42 -15.98
C GLY A 124 -0.49 -8.80 -16.38
N ASP A 125 0.22 -9.48 -17.28
CA ASP A 125 -0.12 -10.85 -17.68
C ASP A 125 0.05 -11.83 -16.52
N THR A 126 1.12 -11.66 -15.72
CA THR A 126 1.36 -12.48 -14.53
C THR A 126 0.25 -12.28 -13.49
N LEU A 127 -0.19 -11.05 -13.25
CA LEU A 127 -1.32 -10.76 -12.39
C LEU A 127 -2.60 -11.43 -12.90
N THR A 128 -2.87 -11.36 -14.21
CA THR A 128 -4.01 -12.00 -14.85
C THR A 128 -4.00 -13.52 -14.67
N ALA A 129 -2.85 -14.15 -14.85
CA ALA A 129 -2.66 -15.58 -14.62
C ALA A 129 -2.92 -15.95 -13.14
N LEU A 130 -2.44 -15.11 -12.21
CA LEU A 130 -2.65 -15.30 -10.77
C LEU A 130 -4.14 -15.19 -10.39
N ILE A 131 -4.87 -14.22 -10.96
CA ILE A 131 -6.33 -14.07 -10.79
C ILE A 131 -7.07 -15.32 -11.30
N ALA A 132 -6.68 -15.83 -12.47
CA ALA A 132 -7.28 -17.03 -13.03
C ALA A 132 -7.01 -18.27 -12.17
N LYS A 133 -5.81 -18.39 -11.62
CA LYS A 133 -5.36 -19.52 -10.79
C LYS A 133 -6.00 -19.53 -9.41
N ILE A 134 -5.93 -18.41 -8.69
CA ILE A 134 -6.46 -18.27 -7.33
C ILE A 134 -7.98 -18.15 -7.34
N GLY A 135 -8.54 -17.53 -8.38
CA GLY A 135 -9.98 -17.41 -8.52
C GLY A 135 -10.60 -16.20 -7.83
N GLU A 136 -9.80 -15.24 -7.36
CA GLU A 136 -10.24 -13.97 -6.79
C GLU A 136 -9.85 -12.78 -7.66
N ASN A 137 -10.59 -11.67 -7.54
CA ASN A 137 -10.17 -10.39 -8.10
C ASN A 137 -8.93 -9.89 -7.38
N MET A 138 -7.95 -9.41 -8.13
CA MET A 138 -6.75 -8.79 -7.60
C MET A 138 -6.43 -7.53 -8.38
N ASN A 139 -5.92 -6.52 -7.68
CA ASN A 139 -5.58 -5.25 -8.29
C ASN A 139 -4.23 -4.73 -7.79
N LEU A 140 -3.30 -4.50 -8.72
CA LEU A 140 -2.11 -3.73 -8.46
C LEU A 140 -2.53 -2.25 -8.41
N ARG A 141 -2.74 -1.74 -7.19
CA ARG A 141 -3.45 -0.48 -6.96
C ARG A 141 -2.56 0.74 -7.08
N ARG A 142 -1.48 0.73 -6.34
CA ARG A 142 -0.54 1.86 -6.24
C ARG A 142 0.83 1.41 -5.79
N PHE A 143 1.81 2.23 -6.07
CA PHE A 143 3.15 2.10 -5.52
C PHE A 143 3.72 3.49 -5.22
N ALA A 144 4.78 3.51 -4.41
CA ALA A 144 5.64 4.67 -4.19
C ALA A 144 7.09 4.21 -4.18
N ARG A 145 7.97 5.05 -4.70
CA ARG A 145 9.41 4.84 -4.72
C ARG A 145 10.12 6.09 -4.21
N ILE A 146 10.98 5.90 -3.23
CA ILE A 146 11.87 6.95 -2.71
C ILE A 146 13.31 6.55 -3.02
N ALA A 147 14.08 7.50 -3.56
CA ALA A 147 15.52 7.36 -3.76
C ALA A 147 16.25 8.34 -2.85
N GLY A 148 17.05 7.84 -1.92
CA GLY A 148 17.71 8.62 -0.88
C GLY A 148 18.17 7.72 0.26
N ASN A 149 18.31 8.25 1.45
CA ASN A 149 18.55 7.45 2.66
C ASN A 149 17.20 7.04 3.25
N VAL A 150 16.81 5.79 3.03
CA VAL A 150 15.45 5.32 3.29
C VAL A 150 15.43 4.28 4.41
N CYS A 151 14.45 4.42 5.30
CA CYS A 151 14.06 3.37 6.24
C CYS A 151 12.62 2.97 5.98
N SER A 152 12.29 1.70 6.20
CA SER A 152 10.94 1.18 6.05
C SER A 152 10.42 0.53 7.32
N TYR A 153 9.10 0.57 7.47
CA TYR A 153 8.39 -0.16 8.52
C TYR A 153 7.12 -0.80 7.94
N THR A 154 6.87 -2.04 8.32
CA THR A 154 5.63 -2.74 7.98
C THR A 154 4.93 -3.17 9.26
N HIS A 155 3.65 -2.89 9.38
CA HIS A 155 2.81 -3.24 10.52
C HIS A 155 1.71 -4.22 10.11
N GLY A 156 1.41 -5.17 11.02
CA GLY A 156 0.28 -6.08 10.86
C GLY A 156 0.34 -6.92 9.57
N GLU A 157 1.47 -7.60 9.31
CA GLU A 157 1.65 -8.52 8.19
C GLU A 157 1.34 -7.88 6.81
N GLY A 158 1.68 -6.60 6.64
CA GLY A 158 1.40 -5.87 5.41
C GLY A 158 0.08 -5.10 5.42
N ARG A 159 -0.53 -4.88 6.59
CA ARG A 159 -1.68 -4.00 6.72
C ARG A 159 -1.30 -2.54 6.47
N ILE A 160 -0.17 -2.08 7.06
CA ILE A 160 0.36 -0.73 6.87
C ILE A 160 1.82 -0.84 6.48
N GLY A 161 2.22 -0.11 5.44
CA GLY A 161 3.60 0.09 5.05
C GLY A 161 3.97 1.57 5.13
N VAL A 162 5.18 1.84 5.61
CA VAL A 162 5.73 3.20 5.72
C VAL A 162 7.15 3.22 5.18
N LEU A 163 7.46 4.25 4.40
CA LEU A 163 8.82 4.67 4.08
C LEU A 163 9.08 6.03 4.70
N VAL A 164 10.25 6.23 5.24
CA VAL A 164 10.75 7.55 5.63
C VAL A 164 12.07 7.81 4.93
N GLU A 165 12.28 9.05 4.50
CA GLU A 165 13.50 9.54 3.88
C GLU A 165 14.18 10.51 4.85
N ALA A 166 15.48 10.31 5.07
CA ALA A 166 16.31 11.16 5.91
C ALA A 166 17.34 11.93 5.09
N GLU A 167 17.60 13.16 5.50
CA GLU A 167 18.79 13.90 5.08
C GLU A 167 20.01 13.33 5.82
N GLY A 168 21.10 13.08 5.09
CA GLY A 168 22.29 12.44 5.65
C GLY A 168 22.20 10.91 5.70
N SER A 169 23.23 10.25 6.23
CA SER A 169 23.33 8.79 6.25
C SER A 169 22.48 8.16 7.35
N LEU A 170 21.91 6.99 7.05
CA LEU A 170 21.28 6.07 8.00
C LEU A 170 22.15 4.81 8.24
N ASP A 171 23.46 4.89 8.03
CA ASP A 171 24.38 3.76 8.23
C ASP A 171 24.63 3.50 9.72
N ASP A 172 24.54 4.55 10.55
CA ASP A 172 24.59 4.42 12.01
C ASP A 172 23.34 3.71 12.53
N ALA A 173 23.54 2.74 13.44
CA ALA A 173 22.45 1.92 13.95
C ALA A 173 21.42 2.73 14.76
N ASP A 174 21.89 3.70 15.55
CA ASP A 174 21.02 4.55 16.36
C ASP A 174 20.19 5.50 15.48
N ALA A 175 20.81 6.06 14.42
CA ALA A 175 20.14 6.89 13.44
C ALA A 175 19.08 6.09 12.66
N TYR A 176 19.42 4.87 12.23
CA TYR A 176 18.47 3.99 11.56
C TYR A 176 17.30 3.61 12.45
N GLU A 177 17.55 3.25 13.71
CA GLU A 177 16.48 2.91 14.67
C GLU A 177 15.59 4.13 14.96
N ALA A 178 16.14 5.34 15.06
CA ALA A 178 15.36 6.55 15.23
C ALA A 178 14.45 6.84 14.02
N ALA A 179 14.95 6.66 12.80
CA ALA A 179 14.15 6.77 11.59
C ALA A 179 13.03 5.72 11.57
N ARG A 180 13.32 4.49 12.00
CA ARG A 180 12.36 3.41 12.13
C ARG A 180 11.29 3.70 13.19
N ASP A 181 11.66 4.29 14.31
CA ASP A 181 10.73 4.74 15.34
C ASP A 181 9.75 5.79 14.82
N ALA A 182 10.25 6.75 14.00
CA ALA A 182 9.37 7.71 13.33
C ALA A 182 8.44 7.01 12.33
N ALA A 183 8.90 6.00 11.59
CA ALA A 183 8.05 5.20 10.70
C ALA A 183 6.97 4.44 11.48
N MET A 184 7.28 3.93 12.68
CA MET A 184 6.29 3.32 13.57
C MET A 184 5.25 4.33 14.07
N GLN A 185 5.67 5.55 14.43
CA GLN A 185 4.76 6.63 14.79
C GLN A 185 3.82 6.98 13.63
N ILE A 186 4.36 7.12 12.40
CA ILE A 186 3.56 7.38 11.20
C ILE A 186 2.52 6.28 10.98
N ALA A 187 2.92 5.02 11.16
CA ALA A 187 1.99 3.90 11.04
C ALA A 187 0.84 3.97 12.05
N ALA A 188 1.14 4.35 13.31
CA ALA A 188 0.19 4.37 14.41
C ALA A 188 -0.75 5.58 14.39
N ILE A 189 -0.20 6.79 14.15
CA ILE A 189 -0.93 8.06 14.32
C ILE A 189 -1.45 8.61 12.99
N ASN A 190 -0.88 8.19 11.85
CA ASN A 190 -1.26 8.64 10.50
C ASN A 190 -1.23 10.19 10.36
N PRO A 191 -0.09 10.86 10.61
CA PRO A 191 0.01 12.29 10.42
C PRO A 191 -0.27 12.68 8.98
N LEU A 192 -0.87 13.86 8.76
CA LEU A 192 -1.19 14.35 7.42
C LEU A 192 0.02 15.02 6.75
N TYR A 193 0.92 15.60 7.55
CA TYR A 193 2.07 16.39 7.09
C TYR A 193 3.33 15.99 7.84
N LEU A 194 4.48 16.20 7.20
CA LEU A 194 5.77 15.96 7.84
C LEU A 194 6.03 16.97 8.98
N SER A 195 5.84 18.25 8.71
CA SER A 195 6.05 19.35 9.65
C SER A 195 5.05 20.48 9.43
N LYS A 196 4.97 21.40 10.38
CA LYS A 196 4.16 22.63 10.23
C LYS A 196 4.56 23.46 9.01
N ASP A 197 5.83 23.40 8.59
CA ASP A 197 6.38 24.18 7.49
C ASP A 197 6.02 23.54 6.11
N THR A 198 5.57 22.27 6.12
CA THR A 198 5.11 21.56 4.92
C THR A 198 3.60 21.60 4.73
N VAL A 199 2.86 22.21 5.68
CA VAL A 199 1.42 22.39 5.55
C VAL A 199 1.13 23.43 4.48
N PRO A 200 0.31 23.14 3.45
CA PRO A 200 -0.09 24.14 2.47
C PRO A 200 -0.73 25.36 3.15
N ALA A 201 -0.37 26.58 2.69
CA ALA A 201 -0.90 27.81 3.26
C ALA A 201 -2.45 27.86 3.19
N GLU A 202 -3.04 27.30 2.15
CA GLU A 202 -4.49 27.20 1.99
C GLU A 202 -5.13 26.37 3.11
N ASP A 203 -4.52 25.24 3.50
CA ASP A 203 -5.02 24.39 4.57
C ASP A 203 -4.92 25.07 5.92
N VAL A 204 -3.83 25.81 6.16
CA VAL A 204 -3.68 26.62 7.39
C VAL A 204 -4.74 27.71 7.46
N GLU A 205 -4.98 28.46 6.37
CA GLU A 205 -5.99 29.53 6.35
C GLU A 205 -7.42 28.97 6.48
N LYS A 206 -7.70 27.82 5.86
CA LYS A 206 -8.98 27.13 6.01
C LYS A 206 -9.22 26.70 7.46
N GLU A 207 -8.21 26.11 8.12
CA GLU A 207 -8.31 25.71 9.52
C GLU A 207 -8.48 26.92 10.44
N LYS A 208 -7.73 28.02 10.20
CA LYS A 208 -7.91 29.27 10.94
C LYS A 208 -9.34 29.81 10.82
N ALA A 209 -9.92 29.80 9.61
CA ALA A 209 -11.28 30.26 9.41
C ALA A 209 -12.29 29.43 10.22
N ILE A 210 -12.13 28.10 10.24
CA ILE A 210 -12.96 27.19 11.04
C ILE A 210 -12.81 27.50 12.53
N ILE A 211 -11.57 27.65 13.02
CA ILE A 211 -11.26 27.97 14.41
C ILE A 211 -11.89 29.32 14.83
N ILE A 212 -11.78 30.34 13.98
CA ILE A 212 -12.37 31.67 14.25
C ILE A 212 -13.91 31.54 14.33
N ALA A 213 -14.55 30.79 13.43
CA ALA A 213 -15.99 30.58 13.48
C ALA A 213 -16.40 29.89 14.78
N GLN A 214 -15.73 28.82 15.18
CA GLN A 214 -15.98 28.10 16.44
C GLN A 214 -15.80 28.97 17.68
N ILE A 215 -14.77 29.83 17.67
CA ILE A 215 -14.53 30.75 18.81
C ILE A 215 -15.66 31.79 18.91
N LYS A 216 -16.15 32.30 17.78
CA LYS A 216 -17.23 33.30 17.74
C LYS A 216 -18.59 32.72 18.13
N GLU A 217 -18.84 31.45 17.80
CA GLU A 217 -20.08 30.77 18.16
C GLU A 217 -20.18 30.44 19.66
N ASP A 218 -19.05 30.34 20.39
CA ASP A 218 -19.06 30.04 21.82
C ASP A 218 -19.46 31.28 22.61
N PRO A 219 -20.64 31.30 23.32
CA PRO A 219 -21.09 32.44 24.10
C PRO A 219 -20.09 32.91 25.17
N LYS A 220 -19.22 32.05 25.65
CA LYS A 220 -18.18 32.36 26.64
C LYS A 220 -17.11 33.32 26.07
N ASN A 221 -17.06 33.50 24.78
CA ASN A 221 -16.09 34.32 24.09
C ASN A 221 -16.67 35.67 23.64
N ALA A 222 -17.99 35.89 23.73
CA ALA A 222 -18.69 37.05 23.20
C ALA A 222 -18.15 38.40 23.72
N ASN A 223 -17.62 38.43 24.96
CA ASN A 223 -17.10 39.65 25.59
C ASN A 223 -15.57 39.66 25.72
N LYS A 224 -14.86 38.74 25.05
CA LYS A 224 -13.39 38.73 25.13
C LYS A 224 -12.78 39.76 24.20
N PRO A 225 -11.73 40.49 24.65
CA PRO A 225 -10.96 41.38 23.81
C PRO A 225 -10.33 40.68 22.60
N GLU A 226 -10.16 41.40 21.50
CA GLU A 226 -9.65 40.83 20.22
C GLU A 226 -8.27 40.18 20.37
N ASN A 227 -7.37 40.80 21.14
CA ASN A 227 -6.05 40.23 21.42
C ASN A 227 -6.09 38.88 22.17
N ILE A 228 -7.15 38.62 22.95
CA ILE A 228 -7.38 37.33 23.61
C ILE A 228 -7.91 36.31 22.58
N LEU A 229 -8.81 36.74 21.71
CA LEU A 229 -9.32 35.88 20.63
C LEU A 229 -8.20 35.47 19.68
N GLU A 230 -7.32 36.38 19.28
CA GLU A 230 -6.13 36.06 18.46
C GLU A 230 -5.21 35.03 19.13
N LYS A 231 -4.93 35.19 20.43
CA LYS A 231 -4.13 34.22 21.19
C LYS A 231 -4.82 32.85 21.24
N MET A 232 -6.14 32.80 21.33
CA MET A 232 -6.91 31.57 21.31
C MET A 232 -6.80 30.87 19.92
N VAL A 233 -6.89 31.67 18.84
CA VAL A 233 -6.69 31.15 17.48
C VAL A 233 -5.28 30.58 17.35
N GLY A 234 -4.25 31.31 17.76
CA GLY A 234 -2.86 30.84 17.74
C GLY A 234 -2.65 29.53 18.52
N GLY A 235 -3.25 29.44 19.73
CA GLY A 235 -3.19 28.21 20.53
C GLY A 235 -3.87 27.02 19.88
N LYS A 236 -5.02 27.21 19.24
CA LYS A 236 -5.73 26.14 18.53
C LYS A 236 -5.01 25.72 17.24
N ILE A 237 -4.40 26.65 16.50
CA ILE A 237 -3.57 26.34 15.34
C ILE A 237 -2.33 25.53 15.75
N ASN A 238 -1.67 25.88 16.84
CA ASN A 238 -0.57 25.07 17.35
C ASN A 238 -1.03 23.63 17.66
N LYS A 239 -2.20 23.49 18.25
CA LYS A 239 -2.79 22.18 18.53
C LYS A 239 -3.12 21.39 17.26
N PHE A 240 -3.58 22.07 16.20
CA PHE A 240 -3.74 21.47 14.88
C PHE A 240 -2.42 20.92 14.36
N PHE A 241 -1.31 21.69 14.45
CA PHE A 241 0.00 21.20 14.04
C PHE A 241 0.48 20.01 14.89
N GLU A 242 0.28 20.06 16.21
CA GLU A 242 0.62 18.95 17.12
C GLU A 242 -0.17 17.65 16.82
N GLN A 243 -1.36 17.76 16.29
CA GLN A 243 -2.18 16.60 15.92
C GLN A 243 -1.85 16.05 14.53
N ASN A 244 -1.55 16.93 13.57
CA ASN A 244 -1.50 16.57 12.16
C ASN A 244 -0.09 16.56 11.55
N CYS A 245 0.91 17.17 12.21
CA CYS A 245 2.27 17.22 11.69
C CYS A 245 3.18 16.29 12.51
N LEU A 246 3.79 15.31 11.85
CA LEU A 246 4.65 14.29 12.48
C LEU A 246 5.67 14.90 13.45
N LEU A 247 6.44 15.88 12.98
CA LEU A 247 7.55 16.44 13.76
C LEU A 247 7.08 17.23 14.99
N GLN A 248 5.84 17.72 15.00
CA GLN A 248 5.21 18.44 16.12
C GLN A 248 4.47 17.54 17.11
N GLN A 249 4.25 16.28 16.76
CA GLN A 249 3.58 15.29 17.64
C GLN A 249 4.45 14.93 18.86
N GLU A 250 3.80 14.56 19.95
CA GLU A 250 4.46 13.86 21.05
C GLU A 250 4.92 12.49 20.58
N PHE A 251 6.12 12.09 20.99
CA PHE A 251 6.69 10.82 20.58
C PHE A 251 6.04 9.67 21.37
N VAL A 252 5.39 8.74 20.67
CA VAL A 252 4.59 7.67 21.29
C VAL A 252 5.37 6.73 22.21
N LYS A 253 6.69 6.55 21.98
CA LYS A 253 7.53 5.73 22.84
C LYS A 253 8.02 6.48 24.11
N ASN A 254 8.06 7.81 24.06
CA ASN A 254 8.43 8.66 25.18
C ASN A 254 7.79 10.06 25.03
N GLY A 255 6.69 10.29 25.74
CA GLY A 255 5.92 11.54 25.69
C GLY A 255 6.65 12.78 26.21
N ASP A 256 7.85 12.64 26.83
CA ASP A 256 8.66 13.79 27.25
C ASP A 256 9.29 14.53 26.06
N PHE A 257 9.29 13.91 24.87
CA PHE A 257 9.87 14.46 23.64
C PHE A 257 8.81 14.64 22.57
N LYS A 258 8.98 15.69 21.77
CA LYS A 258 8.38 15.75 20.43
C LYS A 258 9.22 14.92 19.47
N VAL A 259 8.60 14.39 18.41
CA VAL A 259 9.28 13.59 17.39
C VAL A 259 10.51 14.30 16.83
N GLU A 260 10.38 15.62 16.54
CA GLU A 260 11.48 16.45 16.05
C GLU A 260 12.70 16.44 17.01
N ALA A 261 12.45 16.67 18.29
CA ALA A 261 13.50 16.72 19.31
C ALA A 261 14.17 15.33 19.50
N TYR A 262 13.37 14.26 19.47
CA TYR A 262 13.89 12.90 19.53
C TYR A 262 14.81 12.61 18.34
N LEU A 263 14.34 12.86 17.11
CA LEU A 263 15.14 12.63 15.90
C LEU A 263 16.42 13.47 15.88
N ALA A 264 16.33 14.74 16.26
CA ALA A 264 17.49 15.63 16.35
C ALA A 264 18.54 15.12 17.36
N SER A 265 18.11 14.54 18.50
CA SER A 265 19.00 13.95 19.50
C SER A 265 19.79 12.73 18.97
N LYS A 266 19.32 12.12 17.89
CA LYS A 266 19.93 10.99 17.18
C LYS A 266 20.59 11.40 15.86
N GLY A 267 20.69 12.72 15.59
CA GLY A 267 21.29 13.25 14.36
C GLY A 267 20.48 12.96 13.10
N VAL A 268 19.20 12.65 13.22
CA VAL A 268 18.30 12.35 12.11
C VAL A 268 17.42 13.55 11.78
N LYS A 269 17.35 13.88 10.50
CA LYS A 269 16.40 14.85 9.96
C LYS A 269 15.60 14.19 8.85
N LEU A 270 14.31 14.00 9.07
CA LEU A 270 13.41 13.49 8.05
C LEU A 270 13.05 14.59 7.05
N VAL A 271 12.99 14.21 5.78
CA VAL A 271 12.64 15.13 4.67
C VAL A 271 11.38 14.71 3.94
N ASN A 272 11.01 13.42 4.03
CA ASN A 272 9.83 12.89 3.36
C ASN A 272 9.34 11.61 4.04
N TYR A 273 8.07 11.26 3.85
CA TYR A 273 7.53 9.94 4.15
C TYR A 273 6.38 9.57 3.23
N VAL A 274 6.15 8.29 3.10
CA VAL A 274 4.97 7.71 2.44
C VAL A 274 4.38 6.65 3.35
N ARG A 275 3.05 6.68 3.53
CA ARG A 275 2.29 5.68 4.25
C ARG A 275 1.20 5.12 3.34
N PHE A 276 1.11 3.81 3.25
CA PHE A 276 -0.04 3.11 2.67
C PHE A 276 -0.69 2.25 3.73
N GLU A 277 -2.01 2.28 3.79
CA GLU A 277 -2.80 1.30 4.50
C GLU A 277 -3.60 0.48 3.49
N LYS A 278 -3.60 -0.82 3.66
CA LYS A 278 -4.32 -1.77 2.82
C LYS A 278 -5.80 -1.41 2.72
N GLY A 279 -6.28 -1.25 1.49
CA GLY A 279 -7.69 -0.97 1.22
C GLY A 279 -8.17 0.43 1.67
N GLU A 280 -7.26 1.33 2.02
CA GLU A 280 -7.61 2.70 2.43
C GLU A 280 -8.40 3.42 1.33
N GLY A 281 -9.59 3.96 1.68
CA GLY A 281 -10.47 4.65 0.74
C GLY A 281 -11.21 3.75 -0.25
N LEU A 282 -11.04 2.43 -0.19
CA LEU A 282 -11.84 1.49 -0.98
C LEU A 282 -13.13 1.12 -0.24
N GLU A 283 -14.16 0.80 -1.02
CA GLU A 283 -15.38 0.19 -0.50
C GLU A 283 -15.03 -1.15 0.16
N LYS A 284 -15.52 -1.37 1.39
CA LYS A 284 -15.34 -2.63 2.08
C LYS A 284 -16.55 -3.52 1.87
N LYS A 285 -16.32 -4.82 1.63
CA LYS A 285 -17.38 -5.81 1.59
C LYS A 285 -18.10 -5.81 2.94
N GLN A 286 -19.38 -5.51 2.95
CA GLN A 286 -20.21 -5.68 4.15
C GLN A 286 -20.52 -7.17 4.28
N GLU A 287 -19.92 -7.83 5.25
CA GLU A 287 -20.25 -9.21 5.59
C GLU A 287 -21.49 -9.18 6.49
N ASP A 288 -22.65 -9.44 5.93
CA ASP A 288 -23.83 -9.78 6.71
C ASP A 288 -23.80 -11.29 6.99
N PHE A 289 -23.06 -11.65 8.04
CA PHE A 289 -22.89 -13.04 8.48
C PHE A 289 -24.23 -13.73 8.74
N ALA A 290 -25.24 -13.01 9.20
CA ALA A 290 -26.59 -13.54 9.43
C ALA A 290 -27.29 -13.90 8.11
N ALA A 291 -27.17 -13.05 7.08
CA ALA A 291 -27.72 -13.32 5.75
C ALA A 291 -26.96 -14.45 5.04
N GLU A 292 -25.65 -14.54 5.22
CA GLU A 292 -24.81 -15.60 4.64
C GLU A 292 -25.14 -16.97 5.24
N VAL A 293 -25.25 -17.08 6.56
CA VAL A 293 -25.68 -18.31 7.25
C VAL A 293 -27.12 -18.68 6.84
N ALA A 294 -28.03 -17.71 6.74
CA ALA A 294 -29.42 -17.97 6.29
C ALA A 294 -29.48 -18.48 4.84
N SER A 295 -28.53 -18.09 3.98
CA SER A 295 -28.43 -18.58 2.59
C SER A 295 -27.87 -20.00 2.49
N MET A 296 -27.03 -20.42 3.46
CA MET A 296 -26.47 -21.79 3.53
C MET A 296 -27.43 -22.83 4.09
N ILE A 297 -28.47 -22.40 4.78
CA ILE A 297 -29.47 -23.30 5.42
C ILE A 297 -30.65 -23.61 4.47
N LYS A 298 -30.72 -22.96 3.32
CA LYS A 298 -31.69 -23.26 2.24
C LYS A 298 -31.10 -24.22 1.23
#